data_e01cf7d6183602b223b8ae8907fcc8fe
#
_entry.id   e01cf7d6183602b223b8ae8907fcc8fe
#
_cell.length_a   1.000
_cell.length_b   1.000
_cell.length_c   1.000
_cell.angle_alpha   90.00
_cell.angle_beta   90.00
_cell.angle_gamma   90.00
#
_symmetry.space_group_name_H-M   'P 1'
#
loop_
_entity.id
_entity.type
_entity.pdbx_description
1 polymer ?
#
loop_
_entity_poly.entity_id
_entity_poly.type
_entity_poly.pdbx_seq_one_letter_code
_entity_poly.pdbx_strand_id
1 'polypeptide(L)'
;REVERVQRRLHQLNYLYSVDGTFGDLTENALKYFQRKNGLDQTGVADESTQTLLFSANALEGEEYVFPYKLVVDISDRRVYVYRWTGESYGERIDTFTCCVGAPKTPTPLGTFQGAGPAGGRWYYFKDFNCYAQYAWRIQGGILFHSVTYSRPNENSGGSTRSLGRAESHGCVRLTVSNAKWIYDNCPVGTTVVVQE
;
A
#
# COMPACT_ATOMS: atom_id res chain seq x y z
N ARG A 1 -12.14 23.90 0.51
CA ARG A 1 -12.32 24.06 1.98
C ARG A 1 -13.32 23.06 2.56
N GLU A 2 -14.51 22.90 1.94
CA GLU A 2 -15.53 21.94 2.45
C GLU A 2 -15.05 20.49 2.32
N VAL A 3 -14.57 20.08 1.15
CA VAL A 3 -14.03 18.73 0.93
C VAL A 3 -12.88 18.43 1.91
N GLU A 4 -11.97 19.36 2.04
CA GLU A 4 -10.82 19.22 2.95
C GLU A 4 -11.25 19.05 4.42
N ARG A 5 -12.32 19.75 4.85
CA ARG A 5 -12.88 19.62 6.20
C ARG A 5 -13.42 18.20 6.44
N VAL A 6 -14.17 17.67 5.48
CA VAL A 6 -14.70 16.29 5.51
C VAL A 6 -13.56 15.29 5.51
N GLN A 7 -12.58 15.44 4.63
CA GLN A 7 -11.41 14.57 4.55
C GLN A 7 -10.60 14.55 5.86
N ARG A 8 -10.34 15.71 6.47
CA ARG A 8 -9.66 15.80 7.78
C ARG A 8 -10.40 15.01 8.85
N ARG A 9 -11.72 15.08 8.87
CA ARG A 9 -12.50 14.34 9.86
C ARG A 9 -12.50 12.83 9.58
N LEU A 10 -12.64 12.42 8.32
CA LEU A 10 -12.49 11.02 7.90
C LEU A 10 -11.09 10.48 8.22
N HIS A 11 -10.06 11.30 8.07
CA HIS A 11 -8.69 10.94 8.46
C HIS A 11 -8.56 10.72 9.97
N GLN A 12 -9.08 11.64 10.78
CA GLN A 12 -9.08 11.52 12.25
C GLN A 12 -9.80 10.27 12.74
N LEU A 13 -10.85 9.86 12.01
CA LEU A 13 -11.65 8.68 12.32
C LEU A 13 -11.15 7.40 11.61
N ASN A 14 -9.95 7.41 11.04
CA ASN A 14 -9.31 6.24 10.42
C ASN A 14 -10.03 5.66 9.18
N TYR A 15 -10.72 6.50 8.40
CA TYR A 15 -11.35 6.09 7.15
C TYR A 15 -10.55 6.48 5.92
N LEU A 16 -9.91 7.64 5.92
CA LEU A 16 -9.20 8.23 4.77
C LEU A 16 -7.78 8.62 5.17
N TYR A 17 -6.77 8.09 4.48
CA TYR A 17 -5.37 8.38 4.80
C TYR A 17 -4.92 9.79 4.38
N SER A 18 -5.25 10.21 3.15
CA SER A 18 -4.79 11.48 2.59
C SER A 18 -5.85 12.57 2.61
N VAL A 19 -5.40 13.82 2.84
CA VAL A 19 -6.22 15.03 2.80
C VAL A 19 -5.66 15.92 1.70
N ASP A 20 -6.26 15.89 0.52
CA ASP A 20 -5.78 16.59 -0.68
C ASP A 20 -6.73 17.71 -1.17
N GLY A 21 -7.91 17.82 -0.54
CA GLY A 21 -8.93 18.79 -0.91
C GLY A 21 -9.73 18.44 -2.18
N THR A 22 -9.47 17.27 -2.78
CA THR A 22 -10.13 16.79 -3.99
C THR A 22 -11.11 15.66 -3.66
N PHE A 23 -12.36 15.77 -4.09
CA PHE A 23 -13.34 14.70 -3.92
C PHE A 23 -13.17 13.67 -5.05
N GLY A 24 -12.43 12.61 -4.77
CA GLY A 24 -12.20 11.49 -5.68
C GLY A 24 -12.67 10.16 -5.07
N ASP A 25 -12.43 9.07 -5.81
CA ASP A 25 -12.88 7.72 -5.46
C ASP A 25 -12.49 7.28 -4.04
N LEU A 26 -11.31 7.65 -3.56
CA LEU A 26 -10.88 7.33 -2.18
C LEU A 26 -11.75 8.04 -1.15
N THR A 27 -12.11 9.31 -1.37
CA THR A 27 -12.99 10.06 -0.47
C THR A 27 -14.41 9.50 -0.50
N GLU A 28 -14.93 9.19 -1.69
CA GLU A 28 -16.25 8.56 -1.85
C GLU A 28 -16.32 7.20 -1.15
N ASN A 29 -15.33 6.33 -1.35
CA ASN A 29 -15.27 5.01 -0.72
C ASN A 29 -15.10 5.11 0.80
N ALA A 30 -14.31 6.06 1.29
CA ALA A 30 -14.17 6.33 2.72
C ALA A 30 -15.49 6.80 3.35
N LEU A 31 -16.26 7.66 2.64
CA LEU A 31 -17.60 8.07 3.06
C LEU A 31 -18.59 6.90 3.08
N LYS A 32 -18.61 6.06 2.05
CA LYS A 32 -19.46 4.85 2.00
C LYS A 32 -19.15 3.93 3.18
N TYR A 33 -17.86 3.72 3.49
CA TYR A 33 -17.45 2.92 4.64
C TYR A 33 -17.87 3.57 5.97
N PHE A 34 -17.69 4.89 6.12
CA PHE A 34 -18.17 5.63 7.28
C PHE A 34 -19.69 5.48 7.43
N GLN A 35 -20.45 5.73 6.38
CA GLN A 35 -21.90 5.64 6.37
C GLN A 35 -22.38 4.24 6.80
N ARG A 36 -21.80 3.19 6.20
CA ARG A 36 -22.12 1.82 6.55
C ARG A 36 -21.86 1.53 8.04
N LYS A 37 -20.67 1.87 8.54
CA LYS A 37 -20.28 1.60 9.92
C LYS A 37 -21.14 2.35 10.92
N ASN A 38 -21.69 3.47 10.54
CA ASN A 38 -22.54 4.32 11.36
C ASN A 38 -24.06 4.14 11.10
N GLY A 39 -24.46 3.16 10.29
CA GLY A 39 -25.88 2.84 10.04
C GLY A 39 -26.61 3.82 9.13
N LEU A 40 -25.89 4.56 8.29
CA LEU A 40 -26.42 5.44 7.27
C LEU A 40 -26.47 4.74 5.90
N ASP A 41 -27.29 5.28 4.98
CA ASP A 41 -27.31 4.86 3.58
C ASP A 41 -25.94 5.15 2.92
N GLN A 42 -25.40 4.15 2.21
CA GLN A 42 -24.07 4.20 1.60
C GLN A 42 -24.07 4.98 0.27
N THR A 43 -24.40 6.24 0.33
CA THR A 43 -24.49 7.11 -0.86
C THR A 43 -23.12 7.59 -1.36
N GLY A 44 -22.11 7.64 -0.48
CA GLY A 44 -20.82 8.24 -0.77
C GLY A 44 -20.87 9.78 -0.83
N VAL A 45 -22.00 10.38 -0.50
CA VAL A 45 -22.20 11.83 -0.47
C VAL A 45 -22.15 12.32 0.96
N ALA A 46 -21.44 13.41 1.21
CA ALA A 46 -21.41 14.08 2.51
C ALA A 46 -22.62 15.02 2.65
N ASP A 47 -23.83 14.45 2.64
CA ASP A 47 -25.07 15.15 2.88
C ASP A 47 -25.21 15.65 4.32
N GLU A 48 -26.30 16.34 4.65
CA GLU A 48 -26.52 16.95 5.96
C GLU A 48 -26.52 15.89 7.08
N SER A 49 -27.14 14.74 6.86
CA SER A 49 -27.22 13.64 7.83
C SER A 49 -25.85 13.03 8.08
N THR A 50 -25.10 12.78 7.00
CA THR A 50 -23.73 12.26 7.05
C THR A 50 -22.80 13.24 7.75
N GLN A 51 -22.84 14.53 7.42
CA GLN A 51 -21.99 15.53 8.06
C GLN A 51 -22.33 15.72 9.53
N THR A 52 -23.62 15.74 9.88
CA THR A 52 -24.06 15.86 11.28
C THR A 52 -23.47 14.75 12.13
N LEU A 53 -23.54 13.49 11.65
CA LEU A 53 -22.96 12.36 12.40
C LEU A 53 -21.44 12.37 12.36
N LEU A 54 -20.83 12.65 11.20
CA LEU A 54 -19.37 12.68 11.02
C LEU A 54 -18.68 13.66 12.00
N PHE A 55 -19.29 14.82 12.25
CA PHE A 55 -18.74 15.83 13.14
C PHE A 55 -19.24 15.71 14.59
N SER A 56 -20.07 14.71 14.91
CA SER A 56 -20.52 14.45 16.26
C SER A 56 -19.49 13.67 17.09
N ALA A 57 -19.71 13.63 18.40
CA ALA A 57 -18.95 12.78 19.32
C ALA A 57 -19.33 11.28 19.21
N ASN A 58 -20.46 10.98 18.54
CA ASN A 58 -20.97 9.61 18.39
C ASN A 58 -20.48 8.92 17.12
N ALA A 59 -19.69 9.60 16.28
CA ALA A 59 -19.10 9.03 15.08
C ALA A 59 -18.18 7.86 15.45
N LEU A 60 -18.46 6.67 14.93
CA LEU A 60 -17.63 5.49 15.14
C LEU A 60 -16.34 5.62 14.30
N GLU A 61 -15.23 5.11 14.82
CA GLU A 61 -13.95 5.05 14.12
C GLU A 61 -13.91 3.87 13.14
N GLY A 62 -13.19 4.05 12.05
CA GLY A 62 -12.89 3.01 11.08
C GLY A 62 -11.78 2.07 11.61
N GLU A 63 -11.79 0.84 11.13
CA GLU A 63 -10.79 -0.16 11.50
C GLU A 63 -9.50 0.00 10.70
N GLU A 64 -9.63 0.48 9.46
CA GLU A 64 -8.51 0.68 8.55
C GLU A 64 -8.81 1.74 7.47
N TYR A 65 -7.76 2.34 6.91
CA TYR A 65 -7.90 3.27 5.79
C TYR A 65 -8.36 2.57 4.52
N VAL A 66 -9.17 3.25 3.72
CA VAL A 66 -9.65 2.77 2.42
C VAL A 66 -8.63 3.12 1.33
N PHE A 67 -8.12 2.07 0.67
CA PHE A 67 -7.30 2.16 -0.54
C PHE A 67 -7.83 1.16 -1.59
N PRO A 68 -7.48 1.30 -2.87
CA PRO A 68 -7.89 0.31 -3.88
C PRO A 68 -7.39 -1.10 -3.54
N TYR A 69 -6.19 -1.18 -2.96
CA TYR A 69 -5.52 -2.45 -2.62
C TYR A 69 -4.85 -2.39 -1.24
N LYS A 70 -4.67 -3.59 -0.66
CA LYS A 70 -3.85 -3.86 0.52
C LYS A 70 -2.87 -4.96 0.16
N LEU A 71 -1.63 -4.81 0.55
CA LEU A 71 -0.57 -5.77 0.30
C LEU A 71 -0.23 -6.51 1.59
N VAL A 72 -0.12 -7.84 1.51
CA VAL A 72 0.34 -8.68 2.63
C VAL A 72 1.59 -9.43 2.18
N VAL A 73 2.71 -9.12 2.79
CA VAL A 73 3.98 -9.85 2.61
C VAL A 73 4.01 -10.97 3.64
N ASP A 74 3.96 -12.20 3.18
CA ASP A 74 4.16 -13.40 3.99
C ASP A 74 5.60 -13.86 3.84
N ILE A 75 6.37 -13.74 4.95
CA ILE A 75 7.81 -14.04 4.95
C ILE A 75 8.04 -15.55 4.84
N SER A 76 7.22 -16.36 5.50
CA SER A 76 7.39 -17.82 5.49
C SER A 76 7.06 -18.42 4.13
N ASP A 77 6.03 -17.93 3.47
CA ASP A 77 5.62 -18.35 2.13
C ASP A 77 6.43 -17.69 1.01
N ARG A 78 7.11 -16.57 1.31
CA ARG A 78 7.80 -15.72 0.33
C ARG A 78 6.87 -15.27 -0.79
N ARG A 79 5.73 -14.73 -0.36
CA ARG A 79 4.66 -14.24 -1.24
C ARG A 79 4.24 -12.83 -0.83
N VAL A 80 3.80 -12.08 -1.83
CA VAL A 80 3.02 -10.87 -1.63
C VAL A 80 1.60 -11.19 -2.11
N TYR A 81 0.65 -11.16 -1.19
CA TYR A 81 -0.76 -11.32 -1.49
C TYR A 81 -1.38 -9.95 -1.72
N VAL A 82 -2.12 -9.81 -2.80
CA VAL A 82 -2.81 -8.57 -3.17
C VAL A 82 -4.29 -8.71 -2.90
N TYR A 83 -4.82 -7.87 -2.03
CA TYR A 83 -6.23 -7.82 -1.69
C TYR A 83 -6.86 -6.56 -2.24
N ARG A 84 -8.08 -6.68 -2.79
CA ARG A 84 -8.87 -5.55 -3.28
C ARG A 84 -9.88 -5.11 -2.24
N TRP A 85 -10.08 -3.79 -2.14
CA TRP A 85 -11.21 -3.22 -1.40
C TRP A 85 -12.52 -3.52 -2.11
N THR A 86 -13.46 -4.13 -1.41
CA THR A 86 -14.77 -4.55 -1.97
C THR A 86 -15.90 -3.58 -1.66
N GLY A 87 -15.63 -2.45 -1.00
CA GLY A 87 -16.61 -1.55 -0.41
C GLY A 87 -16.88 -1.83 1.06
N GLU A 88 -16.47 -2.99 1.56
CA GLU A 88 -16.66 -3.42 2.95
C GLU A 88 -15.35 -3.78 3.65
N SER A 89 -14.47 -4.46 2.94
CA SER A 89 -13.22 -4.98 3.50
C SER A 89 -12.23 -5.31 2.37
N TYR A 90 -11.01 -5.71 2.76
CA TYR A 90 -10.03 -6.32 1.85
C TYR A 90 -10.18 -7.86 1.86
N GLY A 91 -11.40 -8.35 1.59
CA GLY A 91 -11.72 -9.79 1.62
C GLY A 91 -11.37 -10.56 0.35
N GLU A 92 -11.18 -9.87 -0.79
CA GLU A 92 -10.91 -10.50 -2.08
C GLU A 92 -9.42 -10.48 -2.41
N ARG A 93 -8.77 -11.64 -2.37
CA ARG A 93 -7.41 -11.80 -2.87
C ARG A 93 -7.44 -11.93 -4.40
N ILE A 94 -6.88 -10.94 -5.09
CA ILE A 94 -6.90 -10.85 -6.55
C ILE A 94 -5.61 -11.33 -7.20
N ASP A 95 -4.49 -11.34 -6.46
CA ASP A 95 -3.21 -11.78 -7.01
C ASP A 95 -2.26 -12.31 -5.92
N THR A 96 -1.21 -13.01 -6.36
CA THR A 96 -0.16 -13.57 -5.50
C THR A 96 1.19 -13.50 -6.23
N PHE A 97 2.12 -12.70 -5.70
CA PHE A 97 3.43 -12.52 -6.28
C PHE A 97 4.48 -13.33 -5.52
N THR A 98 5.28 -14.13 -6.23
CA THR A 98 6.48 -14.72 -5.62
C THR A 98 7.50 -13.62 -5.35
N CYS A 99 8.05 -13.58 -4.16
CA CYS A 99 9.00 -12.55 -3.76
C CYS A 99 10.27 -13.13 -3.12
N CYS A 100 11.31 -12.29 -3.01
CA CYS A 100 12.45 -12.52 -2.16
C CYS A 100 12.36 -11.56 -0.98
N VAL A 101 12.52 -12.07 0.22
CA VAL A 101 12.48 -11.28 1.47
C VAL A 101 13.87 -11.17 2.10
N GLY A 102 13.97 -10.44 3.19
CA GLY A 102 15.22 -10.26 3.94
C GLY A 102 15.82 -11.57 4.41
N ALA A 103 17.15 -11.67 4.34
CA ALA A 103 17.90 -12.78 4.93
C ALA A 103 17.76 -12.79 6.47
N PRO A 104 18.02 -13.93 7.16
CA PRO A 104 17.86 -14.00 8.61
C PRO A 104 18.66 -12.95 9.41
N LYS A 105 19.80 -12.46 8.86
CA LYS A 105 20.61 -11.39 9.47
C LYS A 105 20.11 -9.98 9.16
N THR A 106 19.27 -9.83 8.15
CA THR A 106 18.70 -8.58 7.67
C THR A 106 17.24 -8.78 7.32
N PRO A 107 16.39 -9.15 8.29
CA PRO A 107 15.00 -9.55 8.01
C PRO A 107 14.17 -8.38 7.50
N THR A 108 13.16 -8.70 6.69
CA THR A 108 12.10 -7.74 6.39
C THR A 108 11.32 -7.46 7.68
N PRO A 109 11.18 -6.19 8.13
CA PRO A 109 10.52 -5.87 9.38
C PRO A 109 9.05 -6.29 9.39
N LEU A 110 8.62 -6.98 10.45
CA LEU A 110 7.22 -7.33 10.66
C LEU A 110 6.40 -6.10 11.07
N GLY A 111 5.14 -6.08 10.73
CA GLY A 111 4.21 -5.04 11.15
C GLY A 111 3.24 -4.59 10.07
N THR A 112 2.46 -3.56 10.41
CA THR A 112 1.55 -2.89 9.48
C THR A 112 2.08 -1.49 9.19
N PHE A 113 2.22 -1.18 7.92
CA PHE A 113 2.82 0.06 7.44
C PHE A 113 1.88 0.79 6.48
N GLN A 114 1.88 2.13 6.54
CA GLN A 114 1.30 2.98 5.51
C GLN A 114 2.43 3.40 4.57
N GLY A 115 2.48 2.80 3.39
CA GLY A 115 3.62 2.95 2.50
C GLY A 115 3.82 4.36 1.98
N ALA A 116 5.07 4.74 1.77
CA ALA A 116 5.43 6.05 1.25
C ALA A 116 5.30 6.16 -0.28
N GLY A 117 4.98 5.04 -0.95
CA GLY A 117 4.68 5.05 -2.37
C GLY A 117 5.90 4.96 -3.29
N PRO A 118 5.71 5.30 -4.59
CA PRO A 118 6.77 5.25 -5.58
C PRO A 118 8.02 6.02 -5.18
N ALA A 119 9.19 5.38 -5.30
CA ALA A 119 10.49 5.95 -5.00
C ALA A 119 11.27 6.20 -6.31
N GLY A 120 11.24 7.44 -6.77
CA GLY A 120 11.89 7.83 -8.03
C GLY A 120 11.14 7.35 -9.28
N GLY A 121 11.86 7.28 -10.42
CA GLY A 121 11.31 6.83 -11.68
C GLY A 121 11.45 5.32 -11.90
N ARG A 122 11.47 4.91 -13.19
CA ARG A 122 11.62 3.49 -13.55
C ARG A 122 12.83 2.83 -12.91
N TRP A 123 13.99 3.49 -12.87
CA TRP A 123 15.21 2.98 -12.26
C TRP A 123 15.50 3.67 -10.93
N TYR A 124 15.77 2.84 -9.91
CA TYR A 124 16.17 3.26 -8.58
C TYR A 124 17.59 2.76 -8.30
N TYR A 125 18.47 3.65 -7.80
CA TYR A 125 19.84 3.32 -7.45
C TYR A 125 20.00 3.08 -5.94
N PHE A 126 20.42 1.89 -5.60
CA PHE A 126 20.77 1.52 -4.22
C PHE A 126 22.25 1.81 -3.99
N LYS A 127 22.53 3.00 -3.45
CA LYS A 127 23.90 3.52 -3.25
C LYS A 127 24.78 2.56 -2.45
N ASP A 128 24.27 2.02 -1.32
CA ASP A 128 25.01 1.17 -0.41
C ASP A 128 25.35 -0.21 -1.00
N PHE A 129 24.64 -0.63 -2.02
CA PHE A 129 24.81 -1.91 -2.70
C PHE A 129 25.36 -1.78 -4.12
N ASN A 130 25.55 -0.55 -4.59
CA ASN A 130 26.00 -0.23 -5.96
C ASN A 130 25.23 -1.02 -7.02
N CYS A 131 23.92 -1.05 -6.91
CA CYS A 131 23.04 -1.75 -7.84
C CYS A 131 21.78 -0.95 -8.13
N TYR A 132 21.08 -1.34 -9.18
CA TYR A 132 19.83 -0.73 -9.63
C TYR A 132 18.68 -1.73 -9.54
N ALA A 133 17.46 -1.22 -9.40
CA ALA A 133 16.23 -1.99 -9.61
C ALA A 133 15.18 -1.13 -10.27
N GLN A 134 14.15 -1.77 -10.82
CA GLN A 134 13.04 -1.08 -11.47
C GLN A 134 11.85 -0.99 -10.53
N TYR A 135 11.07 0.09 -10.69
CA TYR A 135 9.77 0.30 -10.04
C TYR A 135 9.83 0.15 -8.52
N ALA A 136 10.77 0.86 -7.91
CA ALA A 136 10.89 0.87 -6.45
C ALA A 136 9.70 1.60 -5.82
N TRP A 137 9.07 0.94 -4.83
CA TRP A 137 7.95 1.46 -4.06
C TRP A 137 8.26 1.30 -2.57
N ARG A 138 8.28 2.40 -1.83
CA ARG A 138 8.75 2.44 -0.44
C ARG A 138 7.69 1.97 0.54
N ILE A 139 7.99 0.93 1.28
CA ILE A 139 7.17 0.46 2.42
C ILE A 139 7.40 1.40 3.60
N GLN A 140 8.64 1.44 4.11
CA GLN A 140 9.08 2.39 5.13
C GLN A 140 10.61 2.50 5.10
N GLY A 141 11.17 3.65 5.51
CA GLY A 141 12.60 3.85 5.63
C GLY A 141 13.38 3.38 4.40
N GLY A 142 14.29 2.46 4.58
CA GLY A 142 15.08 1.80 3.53
C GLY A 142 14.45 0.53 2.95
N ILE A 143 13.26 0.13 3.38
CA ILE A 143 12.58 -1.11 2.95
C ILE A 143 11.61 -0.79 1.81
N LEU A 144 11.82 -1.42 0.66
CA LEU A 144 11.07 -1.18 -0.57
C LEU A 144 10.60 -2.49 -1.21
N PHE A 145 9.48 -2.42 -1.93
CA PHE A 145 9.22 -3.32 -3.05
C PHE A 145 10.03 -2.83 -4.25
N HIS A 146 10.64 -3.72 -4.98
CA HIS A 146 11.34 -3.41 -6.24
C HIS A 146 11.56 -4.67 -7.08
N SER A 147 11.95 -4.50 -8.33
CA SER A 147 12.31 -5.64 -9.18
C SER A 147 13.57 -6.35 -8.65
N VAL A 148 13.88 -7.50 -9.21
CA VAL A 148 15.24 -8.07 -9.16
C VAL A 148 16.30 -7.03 -9.55
N THR A 149 17.54 -7.22 -9.11
CA THR A 149 18.59 -6.20 -9.20
C THR A 149 19.42 -6.29 -10.48
N TYR A 150 20.02 -5.17 -10.85
CA TYR A 150 20.83 -4.95 -12.03
C TYR A 150 22.12 -4.19 -11.66
N SER A 151 23.22 -4.45 -12.38
CA SER A 151 24.48 -3.73 -12.15
C SER A 151 24.48 -2.31 -12.78
N ARG A 152 23.61 -2.06 -13.76
CA ARG A 152 23.44 -0.78 -14.46
C ARG A 152 21.95 -0.57 -14.76
N PRO A 153 21.49 0.67 -15.05
CA PRO A 153 20.11 0.93 -15.47
C PRO A 153 19.85 0.47 -16.89
N ASN A 154 20.08 -0.80 -17.16
CA ASN A 154 19.95 -1.49 -18.43
C ASN A 154 19.45 -2.91 -18.20
N GLU A 155 18.42 -3.33 -18.91
CA GLU A 155 17.77 -4.64 -18.77
C GLU A 155 18.71 -5.83 -19.04
N ASN A 156 19.77 -5.64 -19.81
CA ASN A 156 20.76 -6.68 -20.10
C ASN A 156 21.86 -6.81 -19.03
N SER A 157 21.83 -5.99 -17.97
CA SER A 157 22.92 -5.95 -16.97
C SER A 157 22.62 -6.74 -15.69
N GLY A 158 21.57 -7.56 -15.67
CA GLY A 158 21.14 -8.31 -14.51
C GLY A 158 19.74 -8.90 -14.67
N GLY A 159 18.91 -8.81 -13.65
CA GLY A 159 17.52 -9.25 -13.71
C GLY A 159 17.31 -10.74 -13.46
N SER A 160 18.26 -11.40 -12.79
CA SER A 160 18.13 -12.81 -12.40
C SER A 160 17.01 -13.00 -11.39
N THR A 161 16.07 -13.89 -11.69
CA THR A 161 14.95 -14.26 -10.82
C THR A 161 15.29 -15.36 -9.81
N ARG A 162 16.57 -15.80 -9.74
CA ARG A 162 17.00 -16.89 -8.85
C ARG A 162 16.75 -16.64 -7.36
N SER A 163 16.72 -15.39 -6.94
CA SER A 163 16.45 -15.01 -5.55
C SER A 163 14.95 -15.09 -5.19
N LEU A 164 14.06 -15.14 -6.15
CA LEU A 164 12.62 -15.21 -5.88
C LEU A 164 12.26 -16.55 -5.24
N GLY A 165 11.43 -16.52 -4.22
CA GLY A 165 11.12 -17.65 -3.36
C GLY A 165 12.13 -17.89 -2.25
N ARG A 166 13.09 -17.00 -2.03
CA ARG A 166 14.18 -17.13 -1.03
C ARG A 166 14.21 -15.93 -0.07
N ALA A 167 14.98 -16.08 1.01
CA ALA A 167 15.26 -15.04 2.00
C ALA A 167 16.74 -14.63 1.87
N GLU A 168 17.05 -13.74 0.92
CA GLU A 168 18.42 -13.39 0.53
C GLU A 168 18.64 -11.86 0.40
N SER A 169 17.61 -11.03 0.61
CA SER A 169 17.76 -9.57 0.50
C SER A 169 18.28 -8.94 1.81
N HIS A 170 18.54 -7.65 1.78
CA HIS A 170 18.89 -6.86 2.97
C HIS A 170 17.65 -6.20 3.60
N GLY A 171 16.48 -6.86 3.50
CA GLY A 171 15.22 -6.42 4.05
C GLY A 171 14.18 -6.01 3.00
N CYS A 172 14.59 -5.55 1.83
CA CYS A 172 13.67 -5.24 0.74
C CYS A 172 12.94 -6.47 0.21
N VAL A 173 11.76 -6.26 -0.36
CA VAL A 173 10.94 -7.29 -1.00
C VAL A 173 11.16 -7.23 -2.51
N ARG A 174 11.96 -8.19 -3.05
CA ARG A 174 12.25 -8.28 -4.49
C ARG A 174 11.16 -9.04 -5.21
N LEU A 175 10.81 -8.57 -6.40
CA LEU A 175 9.75 -9.09 -7.24
C LEU A 175 10.24 -9.28 -8.69
N THR A 176 9.42 -9.89 -9.54
CA THR A 176 9.60 -9.74 -10.98
C THR A 176 9.40 -8.28 -11.38
N VAL A 177 9.94 -7.88 -12.54
CA VAL A 177 9.75 -6.52 -13.06
C VAL A 177 8.27 -6.19 -13.23
N SER A 178 7.48 -7.14 -13.74
CA SER A 178 6.04 -6.94 -13.95
C SER A 178 5.27 -6.73 -12.64
N ASN A 179 5.58 -7.50 -11.60
CA ASN A 179 4.91 -7.39 -10.30
C ASN A 179 5.32 -6.12 -9.54
N ALA A 180 6.61 -5.75 -9.62
CA ALA A 180 7.07 -4.47 -9.07
C ALA A 180 6.40 -3.28 -9.77
N LYS A 181 6.30 -3.34 -11.11
CA LYS A 181 5.58 -2.34 -11.90
C LYS A 181 4.11 -2.26 -11.53
N TRP A 182 3.46 -3.40 -11.32
CA TRP A 182 2.05 -3.43 -10.93
C TRP A 182 1.82 -2.69 -9.61
N ILE A 183 2.63 -2.96 -8.57
CA ILE A 183 2.55 -2.25 -7.28
C ILE A 183 2.81 -0.74 -7.48
N TYR A 184 3.86 -0.40 -8.24
CA TYR A 184 4.26 0.97 -8.50
C TYR A 184 3.14 1.79 -9.16
N ASP A 185 2.41 1.20 -10.12
CA ASP A 185 1.37 1.87 -10.88
C ASP A 185 0.01 1.91 -10.15
N ASN A 186 -0.29 0.93 -9.30
CA ASN A 186 -1.63 0.73 -8.76
C ASN A 186 -1.76 1.06 -7.26
N CYS A 187 -0.65 1.14 -6.52
CA CYS A 187 -0.67 1.39 -5.09
C CYS A 187 -0.27 2.84 -4.77
N PRO A 188 -1.21 3.71 -4.42
CA PRO A 188 -0.91 5.10 -4.07
C PRO A 188 -0.15 5.20 -2.74
N VAL A 189 0.39 6.40 -2.46
CA VAL A 189 0.96 6.74 -1.15
C VAL A 189 -0.06 6.45 -0.05
N GLY A 190 0.38 5.83 1.02
CA GLY A 190 -0.45 5.45 2.15
C GLY A 190 -1.03 4.03 2.05
N THR A 191 -0.95 3.35 0.88
CA THR A 191 -1.42 1.95 0.74
C THR A 191 -0.91 1.09 1.90
N THR A 192 -1.83 0.36 2.54
CA THR A 192 -1.51 -0.50 3.68
C THR A 192 -0.68 -1.71 3.23
N VAL A 193 0.45 -1.91 3.88
CA VAL A 193 1.31 -3.09 3.72
C VAL A 193 1.43 -3.79 5.07
N VAL A 194 0.98 -5.04 5.13
CA VAL A 194 1.19 -5.92 6.30
C VAL A 194 2.35 -6.84 5.99
N VAL A 195 3.33 -6.91 6.88
CA VAL A 195 4.42 -7.90 6.82
C VAL A 195 4.25 -8.85 7.99
N GLN A 196 4.10 -10.12 7.68
CA GLN A 196 3.83 -11.20 8.64
C GLN A 196 4.68 -12.44 8.36
N GLU A 197 4.71 -13.38 9.32
CA GLU A 197 5.28 -14.72 9.16
C GLU A 197 4.26 -15.72 8.63
#